data_abca4ca62f2fac7de81f96bb920b2f7a
#
_entry.id   abca4ca62f2fac7de81f96bb920b2f7a
#
_cell.length_a   1.000
_cell.length_b   1.000
_cell.length_c   1.000
_cell.angle_alpha   90.00
_cell.angle_beta   90.00
_cell.angle_gamma   90.00
#
_symmetry.space_group_name_H-M   'P 1'
#
loop_
_entity.id
_entity.type
_entity.pdbx_description
1 polymer ?
#
loop_
_entity_poly.entity_id
_entity_poly.type
_entity_poly.pdbx_seq_one_letter_code
_entity_poly.pdbx_strand_id
1 'polypeptide(L)'
;MKGELEAVSCQLRNTHYHFNNMMLFYVLTLLLLSNIAASKSIINSLPGFDGSLPFVLETGYIGVGELEAVQLFYYFIESERSPEDDPLVLWLTGGPGCSALSGLVYEIGPLAVDYAKSSGGGQPVFALNPYSWTKIANIIFVDAPVGTGFSYSTTLEGYDVSDTLSAAQTCEFLRKWLVDHPEFLKNPLYVAGDSYSGIVAPIIVQKISEGNEVGHQPKMNLKVLDQL
;
A
#
# COMPACT_ATOMS: atom_id res chain seq x y z
N MET A 1 60.97 15.04 25.65
CA MET A 1 60.04 14.18 26.44
C MET A 1 58.68 14.76 26.72
N LYS A 2 58.50 15.99 27.28
CA LYS A 2 57.15 16.54 27.58
C LYS A 2 56.35 16.87 26.32
N GLY A 3 56.98 17.42 25.28
CA GLY A 3 56.33 17.79 24.01
C GLY A 3 55.92 16.57 23.15
N GLU A 4 56.68 15.48 23.23
CA GLU A 4 56.35 14.24 22.48
C GLU A 4 55.13 13.50 23.06
N LEU A 5 54.97 13.53 24.40
CA LEU A 5 53.82 12.96 25.08
C LEU A 5 52.53 13.76 24.81
N GLU A 6 52.59 15.06 24.66
CA GLU A 6 51.43 15.92 24.29
C GLU A 6 51.02 15.71 22.84
N ALA A 7 51.98 15.56 21.92
CA ALA A 7 51.69 15.26 20.51
C ALA A 7 51.02 13.89 20.33
N VAL A 8 51.50 12.85 21.02
CA VAL A 8 50.89 11.51 20.99
C VAL A 8 49.49 11.51 21.60
N SER A 9 49.28 12.26 22.69
CA SER A 9 47.94 12.35 23.32
C SER A 9 46.94 13.13 22.45
N CYS A 10 47.39 14.09 21.67
CA CYS A 10 46.58 14.85 20.71
C CYS A 10 46.20 13.97 19.49
N GLN A 11 47.15 13.18 19.02
CA GLN A 11 46.94 12.26 17.88
C GLN A 11 45.99 11.11 18.23
N LEU A 12 46.09 10.56 19.45
CA LEU A 12 45.17 9.56 19.97
C LEU A 12 43.75 10.12 20.16
N ARG A 13 43.60 11.38 20.62
CA ARG A 13 42.30 12.02 20.72
C ARG A 13 41.66 12.26 19.35
N ASN A 14 42.42 12.68 18.37
CA ASN A 14 41.90 12.87 16.99
C ASN A 14 41.49 11.54 16.34
N THR A 15 42.25 10.46 16.51
CA THR A 15 41.86 9.14 15.98
C THR A 15 40.61 8.61 16.66
N HIS A 16 40.44 8.79 17.97
CA HIS A 16 39.19 8.44 18.67
C HIS A 16 38.00 9.25 18.20
N TYR A 17 38.17 10.54 17.92
CA TYR A 17 37.13 11.43 17.43
C TYR A 17 36.69 11.02 16.01
N HIS A 18 37.61 10.71 15.12
CA HIS A 18 37.32 10.23 13.77
C HIS A 18 36.65 8.86 13.80
N PHE A 19 37.08 7.97 14.67
CA PHE A 19 36.45 6.62 14.80
C PHE A 19 35.03 6.70 15.32
N ASN A 20 34.76 7.53 16.33
CA ASN A 20 33.42 7.74 16.87
C ASN A 20 32.48 8.38 15.85
N ASN A 21 32.95 9.39 15.09
CA ASN A 21 32.14 10.00 14.04
C ASN A 21 31.82 9.05 12.88
N MET A 22 32.79 8.21 12.50
CA MET A 22 32.60 7.20 11.46
C MET A 22 31.61 6.11 11.93
N MET A 23 31.73 5.66 13.16
CA MET A 23 30.81 4.68 13.76
C MET A 23 29.39 5.26 13.89
N LEU A 24 29.24 6.53 14.29
CA LEU A 24 27.96 7.22 14.34
C LEU A 24 27.34 7.34 12.93
N PHE A 25 28.17 7.68 11.93
CA PHE A 25 27.73 7.74 10.55
C PHE A 25 27.23 6.36 10.04
N TYR A 26 27.95 5.27 10.32
CA TYR A 26 27.51 3.92 9.96
C TYR A 26 26.24 3.51 10.69
N VAL A 27 26.10 3.82 11.98
CA VAL A 27 24.88 3.54 12.75
C VAL A 27 23.69 4.34 12.21
N LEU A 28 23.87 5.62 11.90
CA LEU A 28 22.83 6.45 11.29
C LEU A 28 22.46 5.94 9.90
N THR A 29 23.44 5.51 9.09
CA THR A 29 23.18 4.94 7.76
C THR A 29 22.44 3.60 7.87
N LEU A 30 22.81 2.74 8.83
CA LEU A 30 22.10 1.49 9.11
C LEU A 30 20.67 1.73 9.61
N LEU A 31 20.48 2.74 10.47
CA LEU A 31 19.14 3.14 10.94
C LEU A 31 18.29 3.72 9.80
N LEU A 32 18.88 4.49 8.89
CA LEU A 32 18.19 4.96 7.69
C LEU A 32 17.86 3.82 6.73
N LEU A 33 18.76 2.87 6.54
CA LEU A 33 18.52 1.69 5.71
C LEU A 33 17.50 0.72 6.32
N SER A 34 17.38 0.64 7.64
CA SER A 34 16.37 -0.20 8.30
C SER A 34 14.94 0.33 8.15
N ASN A 35 14.78 1.64 7.87
CA ASN A 35 13.46 2.22 7.55
C ASN A 35 13.06 2.06 6.07
N ILE A 36 13.95 1.52 5.21
CA ILE A 36 13.67 1.20 3.81
C ILE A 36 13.33 -0.31 3.66
N ALA A 37 13.03 -1.02 4.73
CA ALA A 37 12.43 -2.33 4.61
C ALA A 37 11.06 -2.13 3.95
N ALA A 38 11.01 -2.27 2.62
CA ALA A 38 9.78 -2.25 1.86
C ALA A 38 8.79 -3.20 2.53
N SER A 39 7.73 -2.65 3.08
CA SER A 39 6.69 -3.44 3.74
C SER A 39 5.82 -4.21 2.73
N LYS A 40 6.34 -4.48 1.53
CA LYS A 40 5.64 -5.16 0.45
C LYS A 40 6.22 -6.56 0.18
N SER A 41 5.34 -7.47 -0.20
CA SER A 41 5.68 -8.87 -0.49
C SER A 41 4.92 -9.38 -1.70
N ILE A 42 5.62 -10.11 -2.57
CA ILE A 42 4.97 -10.85 -3.67
C ILE A 42 4.54 -12.21 -3.14
N ILE A 43 3.26 -12.51 -3.31
CA ILE A 43 2.63 -13.74 -2.86
C ILE A 43 2.50 -14.69 -4.04
N ASN A 44 3.22 -15.80 -4.00
CA ASN A 44 3.23 -16.80 -5.08
C ASN A 44 2.25 -17.96 -4.86
N SER A 45 1.78 -18.15 -3.64
CA SER A 45 0.84 -19.22 -3.28
C SER A 45 -0.04 -18.80 -2.12
N LEU A 46 -1.25 -19.32 -2.06
CA LEU A 46 -2.20 -19.06 -0.97
C LEU A 46 -2.68 -20.39 -0.38
N PRO A 47 -2.85 -20.48 0.96
CA PRO A 47 -3.56 -21.60 1.56
C PRO A 47 -4.95 -21.74 0.95
N GLY A 48 -5.30 -22.95 0.52
CA GLY A 48 -6.58 -23.24 -0.12
C GLY A 48 -6.62 -23.00 -1.64
N PHE A 49 -5.55 -22.50 -2.26
CA PHE A 49 -5.40 -22.49 -3.72
C PHE A 49 -4.40 -23.57 -4.14
N ASP A 50 -4.74 -24.34 -5.17
CA ASP A 50 -3.89 -25.44 -5.65
C ASP A 50 -2.78 -24.92 -6.57
N GLY A 51 -1.53 -25.12 -6.13
CA GLY A 51 -0.34 -24.67 -6.86
C GLY A 51 0.01 -23.19 -6.68
N SER A 52 0.74 -22.65 -7.65
CA SER A 52 1.14 -21.24 -7.66
C SER A 52 0.03 -20.37 -8.24
N LEU A 53 -0.07 -19.12 -7.78
CA LEU A 53 -0.98 -18.15 -8.36
C LEU A 53 -0.58 -17.86 -9.82
N PRO A 54 -1.51 -17.85 -10.77
CA PRO A 54 -1.22 -17.55 -12.17
C PRO A 54 -1.20 -16.05 -12.48
N PHE A 55 -1.21 -15.19 -11.46
CA PHE A 55 -1.18 -13.73 -11.54
C PHE A 55 -0.22 -13.17 -10.47
N VAL A 56 0.24 -11.95 -10.67
CA VAL A 56 1.06 -11.23 -9.67
C VAL A 56 0.12 -10.72 -8.58
N LEU A 57 0.38 -11.13 -7.34
CA LEU A 57 -0.26 -10.59 -6.15
C LEU A 57 0.83 -9.98 -5.25
N GLU A 58 0.77 -8.68 -5.08
CA GLU A 58 1.57 -7.96 -4.09
C GLU A 58 0.70 -7.59 -2.90
N THR A 59 1.27 -7.65 -1.71
CA THR A 59 0.64 -7.15 -0.48
C THR A 59 1.63 -6.28 0.28
N GLY A 60 1.12 -5.33 1.05
CA GLY A 60 1.99 -4.47 1.85
C GLY A 60 1.24 -3.49 2.73
N TYR A 61 2.01 -2.66 3.40
CA TYR A 61 1.52 -1.56 4.22
C TYR A 61 2.08 -0.24 3.72
N ILE A 62 1.26 0.79 3.77
CA ILE A 62 1.69 2.18 3.56
C ILE A 62 1.26 3.02 4.75
N GLY A 63 2.24 3.66 5.38
CA GLY A 63 2.01 4.58 6.49
C GLY A 63 1.40 5.89 6.01
N VAL A 64 0.34 6.34 6.68
CA VAL A 64 -0.36 7.59 6.39
C VAL A 64 -0.67 8.36 7.67
N GLY A 65 -1.01 9.64 7.51
CA GLY A 65 -1.31 10.54 8.63
C GLY A 65 -0.07 11.01 9.37
N GLU A 66 -0.30 11.61 10.55
CA GLU A 66 0.79 12.18 11.34
C GLU A 66 1.77 11.09 11.78
N LEU A 67 3.07 11.31 11.53
CA LEU A 67 4.16 10.38 11.82
C LEU A 67 3.94 8.96 11.26
N GLU A 68 3.11 8.83 10.23
CA GLU A 68 2.75 7.55 9.62
C GLU A 68 2.17 6.53 10.63
N ALA A 69 1.47 7.05 11.65
CA ALA A 69 0.91 6.22 12.71
C ALA A 69 -0.14 5.23 12.21
N VAL A 70 -0.87 5.57 11.15
CA VAL A 70 -1.84 4.69 10.50
C VAL A 70 -1.16 3.90 9.40
N GLN A 71 -1.31 2.59 9.41
CA GLN A 71 -0.74 1.66 8.43
C GLN A 71 -1.90 1.04 7.65
N LEU A 72 -2.07 1.46 6.39
CA LEU A 72 -3.10 0.90 5.51
C LEU A 72 -2.52 -0.29 4.74
N PHE A 73 -3.20 -1.42 4.87
CA PHE A 73 -2.88 -2.65 4.17
C PHE A 73 -3.52 -2.68 2.79
N TYR A 74 -2.84 -3.27 1.81
CA TYR A 74 -3.37 -3.44 0.48
C TYR A 74 -3.03 -4.80 -0.14
N TYR A 75 -3.86 -5.18 -1.10
CA TYR A 75 -3.58 -6.21 -2.07
C TYR A 75 -3.52 -5.54 -3.43
N PHE A 76 -2.46 -5.76 -4.17
CA PHE A 76 -2.34 -5.27 -5.53
C PHE A 76 -2.22 -6.44 -6.50
N ILE A 77 -2.98 -6.40 -7.58
CA ILE A 77 -2.99 -7.41 -8.62
C ILE A 77 -2.82 -6.72 -9.96
N GLU A 78 -1.81 -7.13 -10.69
CA GLU A 78 -1.56 -6.67 -12.05
C GLU A 78 -2.61 -7.18 -13.03
N SER A 79 -2.87 -6.40 -14.08
CA SER A 79 -3.68 -6.83 -15.20
C SER A 79 -3.08 -8.07 -15.88
N GLU A 80 -3.94 -9.03 -16.17
CA GLU A 80 -3.54 -10.23 -16.91
C GLU A 80 -3.23 -9.94 -18.39
N ARG A 81 -3.67 -8.79 -18.92
CA ARG A 81 -3.55 -8.42 -20.34
C ARG A 81 -2.31 -7.56 -20.61
N SER A 82 -2.23 -6.38 -20.04
CA SER A 82 -1.17 -5.39 -20.26
C SER A 82 -1.06 -4.45 -19.07
N PRO A 83 -0.30 -4.82 -18.01
CA PRO A 83 -0.17 -3.98 -16.81
C PRO A 83 0.27 -2.55 -17.10
N GLU A 84 1.16 -2.37 -18.09
CA GLU A 84 1.70 -1.06 -18.46
C GLU A 84 0.69 -0.12 -19.16
N ASP A 85 -0.37 -0.64 -19.77
CA ASP A 85 -1.33 0.15 -20.55
C ASP A 85 -2.74 0.15 -19.97
N ASP A 86 -3.10 -0.91 -19.25
CA ASP A 86 -4.42 -1.08 -18.67
C ASP A 86 -4.66 -0.13 -17.50
N PRO A 87 -5.92 0.25 -17.23
CA PRO A 87 -6.23 1.17 -16.14
C PRO A 87 -5.79 0.62 -14.80
N LEU A 88 -5.45 1.55 -13.88
CA LEU A 88 -5.27 1.32 -12.46
C LEU A 88 -6.58 1.65 -11.74
N VAL A 89 -7.11 0.70 -11.00
CA VAL A 89 -8.32 0.85 -10.20
C VAL A 89 -7.96 0.81 -8.71
N LEU A 90 -8.33 1.83 -7.97
CA LEU A 90 -8.38 1.79 -6.51
C LEU A 90 -9.77 1.28 -6.12
N TRP A 91 -9.83 0.09 -5.53
CA TRP A 91 -11.08 -0.53 -5.06
C TRP A 91 -11.26 -0.34 -3.57
N LEU A 92 -12.47 0.09 -3.18
CA LEU A 92 -12.91 0.26 -1.81
C LEU A 92 -14.10 -0.67 -1.55
N THR A 93 -14.01 -1.49 -0.51
CA THR A 93 -15.14 -2.31 -0.06
C THR A 93 -15.97 -1.53 0.96
N GLY A 94 -17.27 -1.64 0.84
CA GLY A 94 -18.23 -0.92 1.67
C GLY A 94 -18.24 -1.35 3.14
N GLY A 95 -19.37 -1.29 3.75
CA GLY A 95 -19.57 -1.58 5.17
C GLY A 95 -20.18 -0.38 5.89
N PRO A 96 -19.44 0.65 6.39
CA PRO A 96 -17.98 0.81 6.37
C PRO A 96 -17.24 -0.22 7.21
N GLY A 97 -15.96 -0.44 6.91
CA GLY A 97 -15.08 -1.31 7.71
C GLY A 97 -15.08 -2.78 7.30
N CYS A 98 -15.61 -3.14 6.12
CA CYS A 98 -15.36 -4.44 5.53
C CYS A 98 -14.00 -4.48 4.83
N SER A 99 -13.28 -5.60 5.00
CA SER A 99 -11.98 -5.77 4.36
C SER A 99 -12.10 -5.85 2.84
N ALA A 100 -11.16 -5.24 2.16
CA ALA A 100 -11.00 -5.30 0.72
C ALA A 100 -10.73 -6.73 0.20
N LEU A 101 -10.42 -7.69 1.10
CA LEU A 101 -10.41 -9.10 0.79
C LEU A 101 -11.76 -9.57 0.21
N SER A 102 -12.88 -8.96 0.62
CA SER A 102 -14.20 -9.28 0.04
C SER A 102 -14.23 -8.96 -1.46
N GLY A 103 -13.77 -7.78 -1.86
CA GLY A 103 -13.64 -7.39 -3.27
C GLY A 103 -12.77 -8.36 -4.06
N LEU A 104 -11.68 -8.84 -3.44
CA LEU A 104 -10.73 -9.75 -4.06
C LEU A 104 -11.30 -11.16 -4.28
N VAL A 105 -12.06 -11.73 -3.33
CA VAL A 105 -12.46 -13.15 -3.35
C VAL A 105 -13.95 -13.40 -3.59
N TYR A 106 -14.81 -12.37 -3.53
CA TYR A 106 -16.25 -12.50 -3.70
C TYR A 106 -16.86 -11.64 -4.81
N GLU A 107 -16.11 -10.61 -5.27
CA GLU A 107 -16.68 -9.61 -6.17
C GLU A 107 -15.93 -9.58 -7.50
N ILE A 108 -14.90 -8.76 -7.60
CA ILE A 108 -14.22 -8.42 -8.87
C ILE A 108 -12.82 -9.01 -9.02
N GLY A 109 -12.25 -9.56 -7.96
CA GLY A 109 -10.89 -10.09 -7.97
C GLY A 109 -10.76 -11.44 -8.68
N PRO A 110 -9.52 -11.94 -8.84
CA PRO A 110 -9.23 -13.14 -9.62
C PRO A 110 -9.53 -14.45 -8.89
N LEU A 111 -9.88 -14.39 -7.62
CA LEU A 111 -10.20 -15.56 -6.81
C LEU A 111 -11.71 -15.63 -6.51
N ALA A 112 -12.21 -16.83 -6.33
CA ALA A 112 -13.55 -17.12 -5.83
C ALA A 112 -13.49 -18.28 -4.84
N VAL A 113 -14.36 -18.28 -3.82
CA VAL A 113 -14.47 -19.40 -2.89
C VAL A 113 -15.23 -20.56 -3.55
N ASP A 114 -14.59 -21.71 -3.61
CA ASP A 114 -15.24 -22.97 -4.03
C ASP A 114 -16.02 -23.54 -2.83
N TYR A 115 -17.28 -23.17 -2.73
CA TYR A 115 -18.15 -23.58 -1.62
C TYR A 115 -18.35 -25.11 -1.56
N ALA A 116 -18.32 -25.80 -2.72
CA ALA A 116 -18.50 -27.23 -2.76
C ALA A 116 -17.33 -27.97 -2.11
N LYS A 117 -16.11 -27.49 -2.31
CA LYS A 117 -14.92 -28.06 -1.70
C LYS A 117 -14.66 -27.52 -0.30
N SER A 118 -15.19 -26.36 0.05
CA SER A 118 -15.02 -25.73 1.37
C SER A 118 -16.00 -26.27 2.44
N SER A 119 -16.95 -27.13 2.09
CA SER A 119 -18.08 -27.57 2.95
C SER A 119 -17.71 -28.46 4.13
N GLY A 120 -16.42 -28.77 4.37
CA GLY A 120 -15.97 -29.69 5.44
C GLY A 120 -15.53 -29.03 6.74
N GLY A 121 -15.72 -27.71 6.95
CA GLY A 121 -15.27 -26.99 8.17
C GLY A 121 -13.76 -26.78 8.25
N GLY A 122 -13.04 -27.00 7.16
CA GLY A 122 -11.61 -26.71 6.99
C GLY A 122 -11.34 -25.30 6.48
N GLN A 123 -10.14 -25.09 5.94
CA GLN A 123 -9.79 -23.84 5.27
C GLN A 123 -10.62 -23.67 3.99
N PRO A 124 -10.95 -22.42 3.61
CA PRO A 124 -11.62 -22.15 2.36
C PRO A 124 -10.76 -22.64 1.18
N VAL A 125 -11.39 -23.21 0.18
CA VAL A 125 -10.75 -23.60 -1.07
C VAL A 125 -11.04 -22.52 -2.10
N PHE A 126 -10.01 -22.05 -2.78
CA PHE A 126 -10.13 -21.02 -3.80
C PHE A 126 -10.04 -21.61 -5.21
N ALA A 127 -10.80 -21.01 -6.11
CA ALA A 127 -10.73 -21.24 -7.55
C ALA A 127 -10.52 -19.89 -8.27
N LEU A 128 -10.12 -19.94 -9.54
CA LEU A 128 -10.02 -18.73 -10.35
C LEU A 128 -11.42 -18.21 -10.71
N ASN A 129 -11.58 -16.89 -10.62
CA ASN A 129 -12.77 -16.20 -11.09
C ASN A 129 -12.63 -15.87 -12.60
N PRO A 130 -13.40 -16.51 -13.49
CA PRO A 130 -13.30 -16.25 -14.93
C PRO A 130 -13.80 -14.86 -15.34
N TYR A 131 -14.53 -14.17 -14.46
CA TYR A 131 -15.12 -12.85 -14.69
C TYR A 131 -14.38 -11.72 -13.96
N SER A 132 -13.16 -11.99 -13.47
CA SER A 132 -12.36 -10.98 -12.77
C SER A 132 -12.09 -9.75 -13.63
N TRP A 133 -12.12 -8.59 -13.00
CA TRP A 133 -11.71 -7.34 -13.62
C TRP A 133 -10.19 -7.26 -13.83
N THR A 134 -9.39 -8.08 -13.13
CA THR A 134 -7.95 -8.18 -13.36
C THR A 134 -7.58 -8.63 -14.77
N LYS A 135 -8.54 -9.14 -15.53
CA LYS A 135 -8.33 -9.46 -16.94
C LYS A 135 -8.05 -8.24 -17.81
N ILE A 136 -8.43 -7.04 -17.37
CA ILE A 136 -8.35 -5.79 -18.14
C ILE A 136 -7.95 -4.58 -17.30
N ALA A 137 -7.62 -4.77 -16.03
CA ALA A 137 -7.25 -3.68 -15.11
C ALA A 137 -6.24 -4.15 -14.07
N ASN A 138 -5.35 -3.25 -13.66
CA ASN A 138 -4.56 -3.36 -12.44
C ASN A 138 -5.43 -2.90 -11.27
N ILE A 139 -5.47 -3.65 -10.16
CA ILE A 139 -6.38 -3.32 -9.07
C ILE A 139 -5.64 -3.28 -7.74
N ILE A 140 -5.77 -2.16 -7.04
CA ILE A 140 -5.38 -1.99 -5.64
C ILE A 140 -6.64 -2.17 -4.80
N PHE A 141 -6.71 -3.22 -4.01
CA PHE A 141 -7.71 -3.44 -2.97
C PHE A 141 -7.14 -2.93 -1.65
N VAL A 142 -7.69 -1.87 -1.08
CA VAL A 142 -7.17 -1.26 0.14
C VAL A 142 -8.10 -1.51 1.33
N ASP A 143 -7.55 -2.00 2.43
CA ASP A 143 -8.26 -2.10 3.71
C ASP A 143 -8.38 -0.70 4.33
N ALA A 144 -9.50 -0.02 4.06
CA ALA A 144 -9.80 1.31 4.56
C ALA A 144 -11.26 1.37 5.08
N PRO A 145 -11.48 2.11 6.18
CA PRO A 145 -10.57 2.93 7.00
C PRO A 145 -9.61 2.09 7.87
N VAL A 146 -8.77 2.78 8.66
CA VAL A 146 -7.95 2.16 9.71
C VAL A 146 -8.81 1.25 10.63
N GLY A 147 -8.24 0.11 11.05
CA GLY A 147 -8.98 -0.93 11.81
C GLY A 147 -9.78 -1.89 10.95
N THR A 148 -9.79 -1.70 9.62
CA THR A 148 -10.39 -2.61 8.64
C THR A 148 -9.37 -3.67 8.23
N GLY A 149 -9.78 -4.94 8.16
CA GLY A 149 -8.93 -6.03 7.71
C GLY A 149 -7.60 -6.08 8.44
N PHE A 150 -6.50 -5.90 7.73
CA PHE A 150 -5.14 -5.87 8.30
C PHE A 150 -4.62 -4.45 8.58
N SER A 151 -5.38 -3.41 8.25
CA SER A 151 -4.99 -2.03 8.53
C SER A 151 -5.09 -1.71 10.01
N TYR A 152 -4.06 -1.03 10.54
CA TYR A 152 -3.96 -0.73 11.98
C TYR A 152 -3.35 0.66 12.23
N SER A 153 -3.38 1.10 13.48
CA SER A 153 -2.63 2.25 13.96
C SER A 153 -1.67 1.86 15.08
N THR A 154 -0.54 2.54 15.13
CA THR A 154 0.46 2.43 16.21
C THR A 154 0.10 3.29 17.44
N THR A 155 -0.91 4.18 17.31
CA THR A 155 -1.42 5.03 18.39
C THR A 155 -2.92 4.87 18.54
N LEU A 156 -3.47 5.20 19.71
CA LEU A 156 -4.91 5.16 19.95
C LEU A 156 -5.65 6.24 19.15
N GLU A 157 -5.07 7.42 19.06
CA GLU A 157 -5.61 8.56 18.30
C GLU A 157 -5.73 8.25 16.82
N GLY A 158 -4.83 7.43 16.29
CA GLY A 158 -4.85 7.02 14.89
C GLY A 158 -6.04 6.12 14.51
N TYR A 159 -6.79 5.60 15.50
CA TYR A 159 -8.05 4.87 15.26
C TYR A 159 -9.28 5.78 15.17
N ASP A 160 -9.14 7.10 15.34
CA ASP A 160 -10.23 8.03 15.07
C ASP A 160 -10.56 7.99 13.57
N VAL A 161 -11.84 7.83 13.25
CA VAL A 161 -12.32 7.63 11.87
C VAL A 161 -13.46 8.56 11.55
N SER A 162 -13.39 9.14 10.35
CA SER A 162 -14.51 9.79 9.67
C SER A 162 -14.35 9.58 8.17
N ASP A 163 -15.43 9.76 7.39
CA ASP A 163 -15.38 9.62 5.93
C ASP A 163 -14.32 10.54 5.29
N THR A 164 -14.26 11.79 5.76
CA THR A 164 -13.33 12.79 5.25
C THR A 164 -11.88 12.48 5.61
N LEU A 165 -11.64 11.94 6.82
CA LEU A 165 -10.30 11.51 7.26
C LEU A 165 -9.86 10.25 6.51
N SER A 166 -10.74 9.26 6.41
CA SER A 166 -10.49 8.04 5.64
C SER A 166 -10.17 8.36 4.17
N ALA A 167 -10.95 9.25 3.54
CA ALA A 167 -10.68 9.69 2.18
C ALA A 167 -9.34 10.42 2.05
N ALA A 168 -8.96 11.24 3.04
CA ALA A 168 -7.65 11.92 3.04
C ALA A 168 -6.50 10.92 3.16
N GLN A 169 -6.59 9.98 4.09
CA GLN A 169 -5.62 8.91 4.30
C GLN A 169 -5.49 8.00 3.07
N THR A 170 -6.62 7.65 2.44
CA THR A 170 -6.62 6.83 1.21
C THR A 170 -6.00 7.59 0.03
N CYS A 171 -6.23 8.90 -0.09
CA CYS A 171 -5.57 9.73 -1.10
C CYS A 171 -4.06 9.84 -0.87
N GLU A 172 -3.62 9.99 0.39
CA GLU A 172 -2.21 9.97 0.77
C GLU A 172 -1.58 8.60 0.48
N PHE A 173 -2.25 7.51 0.85
CA PHE A 173 -1.87 6.14 0.55
C PHE A 173 -1.59 5.97 -0.95
N LEU A 174 -2.55 6.32 -1.79
CA LEU A 174 -2.43 6.15 -3.24
C LEU A 174 -1.27 6.96 -3.82
N ARG A 175 -1.04 8.17 -3.31
CA ARG A 175 0.08 9.01 -3.72
C ARG A 175 1.42 8.39 -3.38
N LYS A 176 1.57 7.85 -2.17
CA LYS A 176 2.78 7.13 -1.73
C LYS A 176 2.96 5.83 -2.51
N TRP A 177 1.87 5.08 -2.73
CA TRP A 177 1.91 3.85 -3.53
C TRP A 177 2.44 4.12 -4.94
N LEU A 178 1.99 5.19 -5.60
CA LEU A 178 2.47 5.59 -6.92
C LEU A 178 3.91 6.11 -6.94
N VAL A 179 4.44 6.61 -5.82
CA VAL A 179 5.87 6.92 -5.68
C VAL A 179 6.70 5.63 -5.68
N ASP A 180 6.21 4.58 -5.02
CA ASP A 180 6.87 3.28 -4.95
C ASP A 180 6.66 2.40 -6.20
N HIS A 181 5.66 2.78 -7.05
CA HIS A 181 5.28 2.10 -8.30
C HIS A 181 5.18 3.11 -9.45
N PRO A 182 6.28 3.78 -9.81
CA PRO A 182 6.27 4.86 -10.80
C PRO A 182 5.87 4.39 -12.21
N GLU A 183 5.96 3.10 -12.50
CA GLU A 183 5.53 2.47 -13.76
C GLU A 183 4.03 2.65 -14.02
N PHE A 184 3.21 2.76 -12.96
CA PHE A 184 1.75 2.94 -13.07
C PHE A 184 1.31 4.41 -13.13
N LEU A 185 2.22 5.38 -13.05
CA LEU A 185 1.87 6.81 -13.09
C LEU A 185 1.15 7.25 -14.38
N LYS A 186 1.45 6.59 -15.50
CA LYS A 186 0.83 6.89 -16.79
C LYS A 186 -0.54 6.22 -16.99
N ASN A 187 -0.83 5.16 -16.23
CA ASN A 187 -2.07 4.41 -16.37
C ASN A 187 -3.28 5.27 -16.03
N PRO A 188 -4.40 5.16 -16.76
CA PRO A 188 -5.65 5.80 -16.38
C PRO A 188 -6.09 5.34 -15.00
N LEU A 189 -6.24 6.28 -14.05
CA LEU A 189 -6.63 5.98 -12.67
C LEU A 189 -8.13 6.12 -12.50
N TYR A 190 -8.74 5.10 -11.92
CA TYR A 190 -10.14 5.10 -11.49
C TYR A 190 -10.24 4.79 -10.00
N VAL A 191 -11.21 5.41 -9.33
CA VAL A 191 -11.62 5.08 -7.96
C VAL A 191 -12.98 4.43 -8.04
N ALA A 192 -13.09 3.21 -7.55
CA ALA A 192 -14.30 2.40 -7.60
C ALA A 192 -14.55 1.72 -6.24
N GLY A 193 -15.74 1.21 -6.05
CA GLY A 193 -16.10 0.46 -4.85
C GLY A 193 -17.59 0.15 -4.82
N ASP A 194 -17.97 -0.63 -3.82
CA ASP A 194 -19.36 -1.03 -3.61
C ASP A 194 -20.01 -0.34 -2.41
N SER A 195 -21.32 -0.34 -2.34
CA SER A 195 -22.12 -0.02 -1.16
C SER A 195 -21.74 1.32 -0.50
N TYR A 196 -21.30 1.32 0.77
CA TYR A 196 -20.91 2.52 1.52
C TYR A 196 -19.75 3.29 0.86
N SER A 197 -18.92 2.63 0.07
CA SER A 197 -17.84 3.28 -0.69
C SER A 197 -18.35 4.36 -1.64
N GLY A 198 -19.62 4.31 -2.05
CA GLY A 198 -20.27 5.35 -2.82
C GLY A 198 -20.28 6.72 -2.14
N ILE A 199 -20.09 6.79 -0.83
CA ILE A 199 -19.93 8.06 -0.07
C ILE A 199 -18.46 8.49 -0.07
N VAL A 200 -17.52 7.56 0.13
CA VAL A 200 -16.11 7.88 0.33
C VAL A 200 -15.39 8.10 -1.00
N ALA A 201 -15.71 7.32 -2.03
CA ALA A 201 -15.05 7.39 -3.34
C ALA A 201 -15.15 8.79 -3.99
N PRO A 202 -16.30 9.49 -4.01
CA PRO A 202 -16.38 10.86 -4.55
C PRO A 202 -15.48 11.85 -3.79
N ILE A 203 -15.34 11.69 -2.47
CA ILE A 203 -14.48 12.56 -1.66
C ILE A 203 -13.01 12.33 -2.03
N ILE A 204 -12.60 11.06 -2.27
CA ILE A 204 -11.26 10.73 -2.72
C ILE A 204 -10.99 11.33 -4.10
N VAL A 205 -11.93 11.17 -5.04
CA VAL A 205 -11.83 11.73 -6.40
C VAL A 205 -11.66 13.25 -6.35
N GLN A 206 -12.46 13.94 -5.53
CA GLN A 206 -12.34 15.38 -5.33
C GLN A 206 -10.95 15.75 -4.78
N LYS A 207 -10.47 15.06 -3.74
CA LYS A 207 -9.15 15.32 -3.15
C LYS A 207 -7.99 15.08 -4.13
N ILE A 208 -8.10 14.07 -4.99
CA ILE A 208 -7.12 13.81 -6.04
C ILE A 208 -7.14 14.95 -7.06
N SER A 209 -8.31 15.38 -7.51
CA SER A 209 -8.47 16.48 -8.48
C SER A 209 -7.87 17.77 -7.93
N GLU A 210 -8.30 18.19 -6.74
CA GLU A 210 -7.78 19.37 -6.05
C GLU A 210 -6.25 19.30 -5.85
N GLY A 211 -5.74 18.14 -5.41
CA GLY A 211 -4.30 17.93 -5.26
C GLY A 211 -3.54 18.05 -6.58
N ASN A 212 -4.09 17.53 -7.68
CA ASN A 212 -3.50 17.67 -9.00
C ASN A 212 -3.47 19.14 -9.49
N GLU A 213 -4.53 19.92 -9.18
CA GLU A 213 -4.65 21.34 -9.53
C GLU A 213 -3.64 22.22 -8.80
N VAL A 214 -3.42 21.94 -7.49
CA VAL A 214 -2.44 22.70 -6.70
C VAL A 214 -1.00 22.18 -6.84
N GLY A 215 -0.79 21.18 -7.71
CA GLY A 215 0.55 20.70 -8.08
C GLY A 215 1.17 19.66 -7.13
N HIS A 216 0.36 18.96 -6.35
CA HIS A 216 0.86 17.85 -5.54
C HIS A 216 1.48 16.76 -6.42
N GLN A 217 2.62 16.21 -5.98
CA GLN A 217 3.34 15.18 -6.69
C GLN A 217 3.23 13.81 -5.98
N PRO A 218 3.25 12.72 -6.75
CA PRO A 218 3.13 12.68 -8.20
C PRO A 218 1.74 13.10 -8.66
N LYS A 219 1.63 13.68 -9.87
CA LYS A 219 0.33 13.95 -10.49
C LYS A 219 -0.32 12.62 -10.85
N MET A 220 -1.52 12.38 -10.36
CA MET A 220 -2.30 11.17 -10.63
C MET A 220 -3.13 11.33 -11.90
N ASN A 221 -3.08 10.35 -12.81
CA ASN A 221 -3.80 10.36 -14.09
C ASN A 221 -5.29 10.00 -13.89
N LEU A 222 -5.95 10.72 -13.00
CA LEU A 222 -7.36 10.50 -12.67
C LEU A 222 -8.25 10.65 -13.92
N LYS A 223 -9.13 9.66 -14.11
CA LYS A 223 -10.21 9.69 -15.09
C LYS A 223 -11.53 9.76 -14.35
N VAL A 224 -12.32 10.75 -14.69
CA VAL A 224 -13.72 10.83 -14.29
C VAL A 224 -14.51 10.16 -15.39
N LEU A 225 -15.49 9.32 -15.04
CA LEU A 225 -16.47 8.85 -16.03
C LEU A 225 -17.26 10.07 -16.48
N ASP A 226 -16.82 10.69 -17.59
CA ASP A 226 -17.64 11.65 -18.32
C ASP A 226 -18.74 10.83 -19.00
N GLN A 227 -19.94 10.97 -18.48
CA GLN A 227 -21.23 10.44 -18.95
C GLN A 227 -21.57 9.00 -18.49
N LEU A 228 -22.48 8.98 -17.57
CA LEU A 228 -23.63 8.08 -17.67
C LEU A 228 -24.84 8.84 -18.27
#